data_9bf1cad57bb948dce2eaecb28a6d0517
#
_entry.id   9bf1cad57bb948dce2eaecb28a6d0517
#
_cell.length_a   1.000
_cell.length_b   1.000
_cell.length_c   1.000
_cell.angle_alpha   90.00
_cell.angle_beta   90.00
_cell.angle_gamma   90.00
#
_symmetry.space_group_name_H-M   'P 1'
#
loop_
_entity.id
_entity.type
_entity.pdbx_description
1 polymer ?
#
loop_
_entity_poly.entity_id
_entity_poly.type
_entity_poly.pdbx_seq_one_letter_code
_entity_poly.pdbx_strand_id
1 'polypeptide(L)'
;MTLNPDTQAFIDMLESANADAPPTSEQSPEYARDGYQALAHVLGPGPELGGGVEDSHIPGPAGDIPIRVYRPTTGGPHPALVFFHGGGFVIGDLETHDKECRLLCEKAGCLVLAVDYRRAPEDRFPAAVEDAWAAVQWVSQHGAQIGIDTKRVAVGGDSAGGNLAAVTALMARDADIDLKLQMLVYPATD
;
A
#
# COMPACT_ATOMS: atom_id res chain seq x y z
N MET A 1 18.09 -19.08 -16.21
CA MET A 1 16.72 -19.37 -15.72
C MET A 1 15.78 -18.82 -16.79
N THR A 2 14.88 -19.62 -17.35
CA THR A 2 13.88 -19.12 -18.32
C THR A 2 12.70 -18.57 -17.55
N LEU A 3 12.24 -17.37 -17.92
CA LEU A 3 11.02 -16.78 -17.36
C LEU A 3 9.78 -17.59 -17.77
N ASN A 4 8.73 -17.51 -16.96
CA ASN A 4 7.41 -17.98 -17.39
C ASN A 4 6.98 -17.21 -18.64
N PRO A 5 6.39 -17.87 -19.67
CA PRO A 5 5.97 -17.21 -20.89
C PRO A 5 5.05 -15.99 -20.68
N ASP A 6 4.12 -16.06 -19.74
CA ASP A 6 3.22 -14.94 -19.43
C ASP A 6 3.98 -13.75 -18.82
N THR A 7 4.97 -14.04 -17.96
CA THR A 7 5.84 -13.00 -17.40
C THR A 7 6.69 -12.35 -18.48
N GLN A 8 7.23 -13.15 -19.42
CA GLN A 8 8.00 -12.61 -20.55
C GLN A 8 7.13 -11.72 -21.43
N ALA A 9 5.92 -12.19 -21.79
CA ALA A 9 4.99 -11.41 -22.60
C ALA A 9 4.61 -10.07 -21.93
N PHE A 10 4.45 -10.06 -20.61
CA PHE A 10 4.19 -8.84 -19.85
C PHE A 10 5.39 -7.87 -19.87
N ILE A 11 6.62 -8.38 -19.72
CA ILE A 11 7.83 -7.57 -19.83
C ILE A 11 7.96 -6.97 -21.24
N ASP A 12 7.77 -7.79 -22.28
CA ASP A 12 7.84 -7.35 -23.69
C ASP A 12 6.81 -6.24 -23.98
N MET A 13 5.62 -6.36 -23.39
CA MET A 13 4.57 -5.33 -23.49
C MET A 13 5.02 -4.03 -22.81
N LEU A 14 5.58 -4.10 -21.61
CA LEU A 14 6.07 -2.93 -20.88
C LEU A 14 7.22 -2.25 -21.62
N GLU A 15 8.18 -3.00 -22.11
CA GLU A 15 9.31 -2.48 -22.89
C GLU A 15 8.83 -1.78 -24.16
N SER A 16 7.86 -2.40 -24.88
CA SER A 16 7.26 -1.80 -26.08
C SER A 16 6.50 -0.50 -25.75
N ALA A 17 5.73 -0.48 -24.66
CA ALA A 17 4.98 0.70 -24.25
C ALA A 17 5.88 1.87 -23.81
N ASN A 18 7.08 1.58 -23.33
CA ASN A 18 8.04 2.57 -22.83
C ASN A 18 9.20 2.82 -23.84
N ALA A 19 9.12 2.32 -25.06
CA ALA A 19 10.23 2.41 -26.01
C ALA A 19 10.68 3.86 -26.32
N ASP A 20 9.74 4.81 -26.31
CA ASP A 20 9.97 6.23 -26.55
C ASP A 20 9.94 7.06 -25.24
N ALA A 21 9.85 6.43 -24.08
CA ALA A 21 9.81 7.14 -22.81
C ALA A 21 11.21 7.69 -22.45
N PRO A 22 11.28 8.89 -21.86
CA PRO A 22 12.55 9.42 -21.38
C PRO A 22 13.11 8.51 -20.27
N PRO A 23 14.46 8.49 -20.09
CA PRO A 23 15.07 7.78 -18.97
C PRO A 23 14.43 8.16 -17.64
N THR A 24 14.29 7.21 -16.72
CA THR A 24 13.62 7.45 -15.41
C THR A 24 14.23 8.64 -14.65
N SER A 25 15.54 8.86 -14.78
CA SER A 25 16.26 9.99 -14.16
C SER A 25 15.87 11.37 -14.73
N GLU A 26 15.22 11.40 -15.88
CA GLU A 26 14.79 12.63 -16.59
C GLU A 26 13.27 12.84 -16.53
N GLN A 27 12.53 11.87 -15.97
CA GLN A 27 11.08 11.98 -15.82
C GLN A 27 10.71 12.91 -14.66
N SER A 28 9.70 13.76 -14.88
CA SER A 28 9.09 14.47 -13.76
C SER A 28 8.30 13.52 -12.86
N PRO A 29 8.10 13.86 -11.59
CA PRO A 29 7.25 13.06 -10.70
C PRO A 29 5.83 12.85 -11.25
N GLU A 30 5.24 13.85 -11.87
CA GLU A 30 3.91 13.80 -12.48
C GLU A 30 3.88 12.78 -13.63
N TYR A 31 4.86 12.88 -14.56
CA TYR A 31 4.96 11.92 -15.67
C TYR A 31 5.08 10.47 -15.18
N ALA A 32 5.91 10.24 -14.15
CA ALA A 32 6.09 8.91 -13.58
C ALA A 32 4.81 8.40 -12.88
N ARG A 33 4.09 9.28 -12.18
CA ARG A 33 2.80 8.96 -11.53
C ARG A 33 1.73 8.60 -12.55
N ASP A 34 1.57 9.41 -13.60
CA ASP A 34 0.60 9.16 -14.68
C ASP A 34 0.89 7.83 -15.37
N GLY A 35 2.16 7.54 -15.65
CA GLY A 35 2.57 6.27 -16.24
C GLY A 35 2.25 5.07 -15.34
N TYR A 36 2.44 5.20 -14.04
CA TYR A 36 2.14 4.14 -13.07
C TYR A 36 0.62 3.91 -12.95
N GLN A 37 -0.18 4.96 -12.93
CA GLN A 37 -1.64 4.84 -12.94
C GLN A 37 -2.14 4.20 -14.26
N ALA A 38 -1.57 4.59 -15.40
CA ALA A 38 -1.91 3.97 -16.68
C ALA A 38 -1.64 2.46 -16.68
N LEU A 39 -0.52 2.02 -16.09
CA LEU A 39 -0.20 0.60 -15.94
C LEU A 39 -1.25 -0.12 -15.06
N ALA A 40 -1.66 0.47 -13.95
CA ALA A 40 -2.70 -0.10 -13.09
C ALA A 40 -4.02 -0.31 -13.86
N HIS A 41 -4.40 0.63 -14.72
CA HIS A 41 -5.58 0.49 -15.59
C HIS A 41 -5.44 -0.67 -16.57
N VAL A 42 -4.26 -0.88 -17.17
CA VAL A 42 -4.00 -2.01 -18.07
C VAL A 42 -4.11 -3.34 -17.36
N LEU A 43 -3.67 -3.42 -16.11
CA LEU A 43 -3.78 -4.63 -15.29
C LEU A 43 -5.25 -4.96 -14.91
N GLY A 44 -6.13 -3.99 -15.06
CA GLY A 44 -7.57 -4.12 -14.81
C GLY A 44 -7.93 -4.20 -13.32
N PRO A 45 -9.23 -4.19 -13.02
CA PRO A 45 -9.72 -4.16 -11.65
C PRO A 45 -9.41 -5.46 -10.91
N GLY A 46 -9.32 -5.35 -9.59
CA GLY A 46 -9.30 -6.49 -8.68
C GLY A 46 -10.68 -7.13 -8.49
N PRO A 47 -10.76 -8.19 -7.67
CA PRO A 47 -12.04 -8.85 -7.38
C PRO A 47 -13.02 -7.91 -6.66
N GLU A 48 -14.32 -8.17 -6.85
CA GLU A 48 -15.33 -7.55 -5.99
C GLU A 48 -15.31 -8.18 -4.60
N LEU A 49 -15.42 -7.35 -3.58
CA LEU A 49 -15.39 -7.78 -2.18
C LEU A 49 -16.80 -7.77 -1.58
N GLY A 50 -17.15 -8.83 -0.88
CA GLY A 50 -18.48 -8.96 -0.24
C GLY A 50 -18.76 -7.91 0.84
N GLY A 51 -17.74 -7.36 1.48
CA GLY A 51 -17.83 -6.27 2.44
C GLY A 51 -17.65 -4.87 1.86
N GLY A 52 -17.30 -4.80 0.55
CA GLY A 52 -17.09 -3.54 -0.17
C GLY A 52 -15.73 -2.88 0.05
N VAL A 53 -15.57 -1.74 -0.62
CA VAL A 53 -14.40 -0.86 -0.53
C VAL A 53 -14.89 0.56 -0.25
N GLU A 54 -14.20 1.26 0.63
CA GLU A 54 -14.61 2.59 1.11
C GLU A 54 -13.39 3.49 1.26
N ASP A 55 -13.44 4.67 0.66
CA ASP A 55 -12.46 5.73 0.87
C ASP A 55 -12.82 6.53 2.12
N SER A 56 -11.81 6.84 2.93
CA SER A 56 -11.95 7.57 4.19
C SER A 56 -10.68 8.33 4.52
N HIS A 57 -10.61 8.92 5.70
CA HIS A 57 -9.45 9.65 6.18
C HIS A 57 -9.21 9.32 7.65
N ILE A 58 -7.96 9.40 8.05
CA ILE A 58 -7.55 9.33 9.45
C ILE A 58 -6.70 10.54 9.82
N PRO A 59 -6.72 11.01 11.07
CA PRO A 59 -5.85 12.09 11.50
C PRO A 59 -4.37 11.73 11.33
N GLY A 60 -3.60 12.65 10.75
CA GLY A 60 -2.16 12.54 10.57
C GLY A 60 -1.40 13.74 11.13
N PRO A 61 -0.06 13.70 11.12
CA PRO A 61 0.79 14.74 11.72
C PRO A 61 0.76 16.08 10.99
N ALA A 62 0.40 16.09 9.70
CA ALA A 62 0.33 17.30 8.90
C ALA A 62 -1.07 17.56 8.29
N GLY A 63 -2.07 16.86 8.74
CA GLY A 63 -3.44 16.89 8.23
C GLY A 63 -4.01 15.50 8.11
N ASP A 64 -5.18 15.38 7.50
CA ASP A 64 -5.82 14.08 7.33
C ASP A 64 -5.06 13.25 6.28
N ILE A 65 -4.84 11.98 6.59
CA ILE A 65 -4.23 10.99 5.71
C ILE A 65 -5.35 10.23 5.01
N PRO A 66 -5.43 10.25 3.65
CA PRO A 66 -6.38 9.42 2.93
C PRO A 66 -6.08 7.93 3.12
N ILE A 67 -7.14 7.16 3.28
CA ILE A 67 -7.06 5.71 3.38
C ILE A 67 -8.15 5.06 2.53
N ARG A 68 -7.90 3.83 2.09
CA ARG A 68 -8.93 2.99 1.49
C ARG A 68 -9.07 1.70 2.29
N VAL A 69 -10.29 1.39 2.66
CA VAL A 69 -10.64 0.23 3.50
C VAL A 69 -11.31 -0.83 2.64
N TYR A 70 -10.70 -1.99 2.56
CA TYR A 70 -11.18 -3.16 1.84
C TYR A 70 -11.71 -4.18 2.84
N ARG A 71 -12.98 -4.58 2.72
CA ARG A 71 -13.61 -5.53 3.63
C ARG A 71 -13.89 -6.86 2.93
N PRO A 72 -13.41 -8.00 3.46
CA PRO A 72 -13.59 -9.30 2.81
C PRO A 72 -15.06 -9.71 2.76
N THR A 73 -15.82 -9.45 3.83
CA THR A 73 -17.25 -9.76 3.98
C THR A 73 -17.93 -8.69 4.80
N THR A 74 -19.27 -8.73 4.84
CA THR A 74 -20.06 -7.95 5.81
C THR A 74 -19.86 -8.51 7.23
N GLY A 75 -19.98 -7.65 8.23
CA GLY A 75 -19.80 -8.03 9.64
C GLY A 75 -18.39 -7.74 10.14
N GLY A 76 -17.87 -8.56 11.01
CA GLY A 76 -16.60 -8.39 11.69
C GLY A 76 -16.67 -8.80 13.15
N PRO A 77 -15.67 -8.48 13.99
CA PRO A 77 -14.42 -7.83 13.63
C PRO A 77 -13.48 -8.74 12.82
N HIS A 78 -12.75 -8.15 11.85
CA HIS A 78 -11.78 -8.87 10.99
C HIS A 78 -10.35 -8.65 11.46
N PRO A 79 -9.43 -9.62 11.25
CA PRO A 79 -7.99 -9.32 11.26
C PRO A 79 -7.71 -8.21 10.25
N ALA A 80 -6.65 -7.43 10.45
CA ALA A 80 -6.35 -6.35 9.53
C ALA A 80 -4.90 -6.33 9.08
N LEU A 81 -4.69 -5.90 7.85
CA LEU A 81 -3.40 -5.54 7.26
C LEU A 81 -3.41 -4.03 7.00
N VAL A 82 -2.52 -3.28 7.65
CA VAL A 82 -2.20 -1.91 7.27
C VAL A 82 -1.18 -1.99 6.14
N PHE A 83 -1.56 -1.54 4.96
CA PHE A 83 -0.78 -1.69 3.73
C PHE A 83 -0.22 -0.37 3.25
N PHE A 84 1.07 -0.37 2.96
CA PHE A 84 1.81 0.77 2.39
C PHE A 84 2.25 0.40 0.99
N HIS A 85 1.87 1.22 0.01
CA HIS A 85 2.19 0.99 -1.39
C HIS A 85 3.68 1.25 -1.71
N GLY A 86 4.20 0.60 -2.75
CA GLY A 86 5.50 0.89 -3.33
C GLY A 86 5.52 2.17 -4.18
N GLY A 87 6.67 2.43 -4.79
CA GLY A 87 6.83 3.58 -5.69
C GLY A 87 7.96 4.54 -5.30
N GLY A 88 8.98 4.06 -4.58
CA GLY A 88 10.19 4.83 -4.25
C GLY A 88 9.91 6.09 -3.43
N PHE A 89 8.82 6.13 -2.68
CA PHE A 89 8.32 7.30 -1.92
C PHE A 89 7.94 8.50 -2.80
N VAL A 90 7.83 8.33 -4.12
CA VAL A 90 7.56 9.39 -5.10
C VAL A 90 6.29 9.12 -5.90
N ILE A 91 6.10 7.89 -6.34
CA ILE A 91 4.95 7.42 -7.11
C ILE A 91 4.14 6.40 -6.29
N GLY A 92 3.06 5.89 -6.87
CA GLY A 92 2.13 5.00 -6.17
C GLY A 92 1.06 5.77 -5.41
N ASP A 93 -0.10 5.16 -5.27
CA ASP A 93 -1.27 5.68 -4.57
C ASP A 93 -2.31 4.56 -4.35
N LEU A 94 -3.50 4.93 -3.86
CA LEU A 94 -4.59 3.99 -3.63
C LEU A 94 -5.09 3.33 -4.92
N GLU A 95 -5.03 4.03 -6.07
CA GLU A 95 -5.49 3.48 -7.34
C GLU A 95 -4.50 2.49 -7.93
N THR A 96 -3.22 2.78 -7.85
CA THR A 96 -2.17 1.92 -8.40
C THR A 96 -2.07 0.57 -7.70
N HIS A 97 -2.50 0.49 -6.43
CA HIS A 97 -2.45 -0.73 -5.61
C HIS A 97 -3.85 -1.28 -5.24
N ASP A 98 -4.92 -0.77 -5.86
CA ASP A 98 -6.29 -1.22 -5.57
C ASP A 98 -6.46 -2.73 -5.81
N LYS A 99 -5.94 -3.24 -6.93
CA LYS A 99 -6.04 -4.65 -7.29
C LYS A 99 -5.32 -5.57 -6.28
N GLU A 100 -4.11 -5.21 -5.90
CA GLU A 100 -3.32 -5.94 -4.90
C GLU A 100 -4.02 -5.98 -3.55
N CYS A 101 -4.52 -4.84 -3.09
CA CYS A 101 -5.24 -4.74 -1.83
C CYS A 101 -6.53 -5.57 -1.83
N ARG A 102 -7.28 -5.58 -2.96
CA ARG A 102 -8.46 -6.45 -3.12
C ARG A 102 -8.09 -7.93 -3.07
N LEU A 103 -7.04 -8.33 -3.80
CA LEU A 103 -6.57 -9.72 -3.80
C LEU A 103 -6.08 -10.15 -2.42
N LEU A 104 -5.32 -9.30 -1.72
CA LEU A 104 -4.88 -9.59 -0.35
C LEU A 104 -6.09 -9.73 0.58
N CYS A 105 -7.05 -8.82 0.50
CA CYS A 105 -8.27 -8.85 1.29
C CYS A 105 -9.07 -10.15 1.07
N GLU A 106 -9.31 -10.51 -0.20
CA GLU A 106 -10.06 -11.71 -0.57
C GLU A 106 -9.34 -12.99 -0.15
N LYS A 107 -8.05 -13.12 -0.48
CA LYS A 107 -7.29 -14.36 -0.27
C LYS A 107 -6.92 -14.61 1.18
N ALA A 108 -6.62 -13.55 1.95
CA ALA A 108 -6.31 -13.67 3.37
C ALA A 108 -7.56 -13.64 4.27
N GLY A 109 -8.71 -13.22 3.75
CA GLY A 109 -9.93 -13.07 4.55
C GLY A 109 -9.78 -12.01 5.66
N CYS A 110 -8.94 -11.00 5.43
CA CYS A 110 -8.67 -9.91 6.37
C CYS A 110 -9.11 -8.57 5.78
N LEU A 111 -9.40 -7.60 6.63
CA LEU A 111 -9.57 -6.22 6.22
C LEU A 111 -8.20 -5.66 5.80
N VAL A 112 -8.12 -4.99 4.66
CA VAL A 112 -6.93 -4.25 4.26
C VAL A 112 -7.22 -2.76 4.39
N LEU A 113 -6.33 -2.03 5.07
CA LEU A 113 -6.35 -0.58 5.18
C LEU A 113 -5.13 -0.05 4.43
N ALA A 114 -5.34 0.38 3.18
CA ALA A 114 -4.30 1.01 2.38
C ALA A 114 -4.14 2.48 2.76
N VAL A 115 -2.90 2.94 2.87
CA VAL A 115 -2.54 4.27 3.34
C VAL A 115 -1.94 5.07 2.20
N ASP A 116 -2.54 6.21 1.85
CA ASP A 116 -1.98 7.17 0.89
C ASP A 116 -1.08 8.17 1.64
N TYR A 117 0.09 7.70 2.01
CA TYR A 117 1.07 8.48 2.74
C TYR A 117 1.67 9.60 1.88
N ARG A 118 2.09 10.68 2.48
CA ARG A 118 2.74 11.82 1.81
C ARG A 118 4.00 11.38 1.07
N ARG A 119 4.19 11.91 -0.16
CA ARG A 119 5.25 11.52 -1.09
C ARG A 119 6.18 12.67 -1.41
N ALA A 120 7.43 12.32 -1.69
CA ALA A 120 8.39 13.25 -2.25
C ALA A 120 8.07 13.55 -3.74
N PRO A 121 8.52 14.68 -4.27
CA PRO A 121 9.35 15.72 -3.65
C PRO A 121 8.56 16.73 -2.81
N GLU A 122 7.23 16.70 -2.85
CA GLU A 122 6.34 17.63 -2.14
C GLU A 122 6.58 17.54 -0.63
N ASP A 123 6.55 16.30 -0.12
CA ASP A 123 6.75 15.99 1.29
C ASP A 123 7.95 15.04 1.45
N ARG A 124 9.08 15.61 1.81
CA ARG A 124 10.33 14.85 1.95
C ARG A 124 10.37 14.04 3.24
N PHE A 125 11.34 13.12 3.31
CA PHE A 125 11.63 12.42 4.56
C PHE A 125 11.68 13.41 5.74
N PRO A 126 11.03 13.07 6.89
CA PRO A 126 10.45 11.79 7.26
C PRO A 126 8.92 11.66 7.04
N ALA A 127 8.29 12.51 6.23
CA ALA A 127 6.82 12.61 6.09
C ALA A 127 6.11 11.27 5.88
N ALA A 128 6.61 10.43 4.94
CA ALA A 128 6.03 9.10 4.68
C ALA A 128 6.08 8.19 5.92
N VAL A 129 7.17 8.22 6.67
CA VAL A 129 7.34 7.44 7.92
C VAL A 129 6.39 7.92 9.01
N GLU A 130 6.23 9.23 9.14
CA GLU A 130 5.33 9.83 10.12
C GLU A 130 3.87 9.46 9.85
N ASP A 131 3.45 9.50 8.57
CA ASP A 131 2.09 9.11 8.17
C ASP A 131 1.86 7.60 8.34
N ALA A 132 2.82 6.78 7.93
CA ALA A 132 2.73 5.34 8.10
C ALA A 132 2.62 4.96 9.60
N TRP A 133 3.40 5.62 10.45
CA TRP A 133 3.34 5.41 11.89
C TRP A 133 2.00 5.89 12.48
N ALA A 134 1.51 7.06 12.07
CA ALA A 134 0.21 7.56 12.51
C ALA A 134 -0.92 6.58 12.15
N ALA A 135 -0.88 5.96 10.97
CA ALA A 135 -1.85 4.95 10.55
C ALA A 135 -1.82 3.71 11.46
N VAL A 136 -0.63 3.19 11.79
CA VAL A 136 -0.49 2.05 12.72
C VAL A 136 -1.03 2.38 14.11
N GLN A 137 -0.70 3.56 14.64
CA GLN A 137 -1.21 4.02 15.95
C GLN A 137 -2.73 4.16 15.92
N TRP A 138 -3.27 4.76 14.86
CA TRP A 138 -4.71 4.95 14.71
C TRP A 138 -5.46 3.62 14.67
N VAL A 139 -4.97 2.65 13.89
CA VAL A 139 -5.56 1.31 13.82
C VAL A 139 -5.53 0.62 15.17
N SER A 140 -4.43 0.72 15.91
CA SER A 140 -4.33 0.14 17.26
C SER A 140 -5.36 0.73 18.23
N GLN A 141 -5.63 2.04 18.16
CA GLN A 141 -6.47 2.76 19.11
C GLN A 141 -7.94 2.83 18.67
N HIS A 142 -8.21 2.94 17.37
CA HIS A 142 -9.51 3.26 16.81
C HIS A 142 -10.04 2.21 15.81
N GLY A 143 -9.22 1.25 15.40
CA GLY A 143 -9.57 0.27 14.36
C GLY A 143 -10.87 -0.50 14.64
N ALA A 144 -11.21 -0.72 15.91
CA ALA A 144 -12.46 -1.36 16.29
C ALA A 144 -13.71 -0.61 15.77
N GLN A 145 -13.64 0.71 15.58
CA GLN A 145 -14.74 1.54 15.08
C GLN A 145 -15.09 1.24 13.62
N ILE A 146 -14.12 0.70 12.86
CA ILE A 146 -14.31 0.31 11.45
C ILE A 146 -14.31 -1.21 11.24
N GLY A 147 -14.46 -1.98 12.32
CA GLY A 147 -14.60 -3.43 12.27
C GLY A 147 -13.28 -4.21 12.26
N ILE A 148 -12.19 -3.61 12.70
CA ILE A 148 -10.89 -4.28 12.89
C ILE A 148 -10.85 -4.96 14.27
N ASP A 149 -10.37 -6.20 14.30
CA ASP A 149 -9.89 -6.82 15.52
C ASP A 149 -8.46 -6.31 15.82
N THR A 150 -8.37 -5.34 16.70
CA THR A 150 -7.11 -4.67 17.05
C THR A 150 -6.08 -5.58 17.72
N LYS A 151 -6.46 -6.82 18.06
CA LYS A 151 -5.53 -7.86 18.54
C LYS A 151 -4.92 -8.69 17.42
N ARG A 152 -5.39 -8.53 16.20
CA ARG A 152 -4.95 -9.26 15.01
C ARG A 152 -4.60 -8.31 13.87
N VAL A 153 -3.63 -7.44 14.12
CA VAL A 153 -3.15 -6.43 13.17
C VAL A 153 -1.78 -6.85 12.62
N ALA A 154 -1.64 -6.73 11.32
CA ALA A 154 -0.39 -6.87 10.58
C ALA A 154 -0.06 -5.55 9.88
N VAL A 155 1.21 -5.36 9.54
CA VAL A 155 1.66 -4.31 8.61
C VAL A 155 2.28 -4.97 7.38
N GLY A 156 2.19 -4.33 6.24
CA GLY A 156 2.80 -4.84 5.02
C GLY A 156 2.90 -3.80 3.92
N GLY A 157 3.65 -4.15 2.90
CA GLY A 157 3.85 -3.32 1.73
C GLY A 157 4.91 -3.88 0.80
N ASP A 158 4.98 -3.30 -0.38
CA ASP A 158 5.96 -3.65 -1.41
C ASP A 158 7.01 -2.55 -1.57
N SER A 159 8.24 -2.92 -1.91
CA SER A 159 9.33 -1.98 -2.21
C SER A 159 9.50 -0.90 -1.11
N ALA A 160 9.30 0.38 -1.42
CA ALA A 160 9.30 1.48 -0.44
C ALA A 160 8.21 1.30 0.64
N GLY A 161 7.04 0.77 0.30
CA GLY A 161 6.01 0.40 1.28
C GLY A 161 6.44 -0.74 2.20
N GLY A 162 7.20 -1.70 1.67
CA GLY A 162 7.85 -2.74 2.47
C GLY A 162 8.86 -2.17 3.46
N ASN A 163 9.60 -1.13 3.08
CA ASN A 163 10.46 -0.38 4.01
C ASN A 163 9.63 0.29 5.11
N LEU A 164 8.53 0.99 4.76
CA LEU A 164 7.64 1.59 5.76
C LEU A 164 7.05 0.55 6.72
N ALA A 165 6.67 -0.63 6.21
CA ALA A 165 6.18 -1.73 7.04
C ALA A 165 7.25 -2.23 8.02
N ALA A 166 8.50 -2.36 7.59
CA ALA A 166 9.60 -2.76 8.47
C ALA A 166 9.88 -1.70 9.54
N VAL A 167 9.94 -0.43 9.16
CA VAL A 167 10.17 0.70 10.09
C VAL A 167 9.04 0.80 11.10
N THR A 168 7.78 0.77 10.66
CA THR A 168 6.62 0.85 11.57
C THR A 168 6.52 -0.36 12.49
N ALA A 169 6.95 -1.56 12.06
CA ALA A 169 7.04 -2.72 12.94
C ALA A 169 8.07 -2.54 14.07
N LEU A 170 9.21 -1.90 13.77
CA LEU A 170 10.20 -1.55 14.82
C LEU A 170 9.63 -0.50 15.78
N MET A 171 8.97 0.55 15.26
CA MET A 171 8.33 1.57 16.08
C MET A 171 7.21 1.00 16.95
N ALA A 172 6.42 0.04 16.41
CA ALA A 172 5.35 -0.65 17.13
C ALA A 172 5.90 -1.46 18.31
N ARG A 173 7.02 -2.19 18.10
CA ARG A 173 7.73 -2.90 19.18
C ARG A 173 8.14 -1.95 20.31
N ASP A 174 8.72 -0.79 19.94
CA ASP A 174 9.24 0.16 20.92
C ASP A 174 8.10 0.94 21.65
N ALA A 175 6.88 0.91 21.09
CA ALA A 175 5.66 1.50 21.65
C ALA A 175 4.69 0.46 22.27
N ASP A 176 5.12 -0.80 22.44
CA ASP A 176 4.30 -1.91 22.98
C ASP A 176 2.99 -2.14 22.17
N ILE A 177 2.97 -1.84 20.86
CA ILE A 177 1.87 -2.19 19.96
C ILE A 177 2.13 -3.58 19.39
N ASP A 178 1.24 -4.53 19.69
CA ASP A 178 1.38 -5.94 19.33
C ASP A 178 0.95 -6.19 17.87
N LEU A 179 1.90 -6.14 16.94
CA LEU A 179 1.70 -6.56 15.56
C LEU A 179 1.95 -8.07 15.41
N LYS A 180 1.05 -8.77 14.70
CA LYS A 180 1.12 -10.23 14.54
C LYS A 180 1.97 -10.67 13.37
N LEU A 181 2.16 -9.82 12.38
CA LEU A 181 2.92 -10.13 11.16
C LEU A 181 3.44 -8.84 10.54
N GLN A 182 4.61 -8.91 9.93
CA GLN A 182 5.02 -7.97 8.90
C GLN A 182 5.16 -8.70 7.56
N MET A 183 4.52 -8.21 6.52
CA MET A 183 4.58 -8.72 5.15
C MET A 183 5.46 -7.80 4.31
N LEU A 184 6.64 -8.28 3.96
CA LEU A 184 7.63 -7.50 3.22
C LEU A 184 7.78 -8.07 1.81
N VAL A 185 7.25 -7.36 0.82
CA VAL A 185 7.33 -7.75 -0.58
C VAL A 185 8.49 -6.98 -1.22
N TYR A 186 9.57 -7.66 -1.59
CA TYR A 186 10.82 -7.09 -2.12
C TYR A 186 11.18 -5.73 -1.49
N PRO A 187 11.27 -5.63 -0.15
CA PRO A 187 11.40 -4.34 0.52
C PRO A 187 12.70 -3.62 0.16
N ALA A 188 12.65 -2.28 0.09
CA ALA A 188 13.85 -1.48 0.06
C ALA A 188 14.46 -1.45 1.48
N THR A 189 15.61 -2.10 1.68
CA THR A 189 16.23 -2.28 3.01
C THR A 189 17.56 -1.53 3.17
N ASP A 190 18.08 -0.98 2.08
CA ASP A 190 19.30 -0.15 2.05
C ASP A 190 19.02 1.21 1.42
#